data_854fb57afb6dac5dae37f32fc8c8601d
#
_entry.id   854fb57afb6dac5dae37f32fc8c8601d
#
_cell.length_a   1.000
_cell.length_b   1.000
_cell.length_c   1.000
_cell.angle_alpha   90.00
_cell.angle_beta   90.00
_cell.angle_gamma   90.00
#
_symmetry.space_group_name_H-M   'P 1'
#
loop_
_entity.id
_entity.type
_entity.pdbx_description
1 polymer ?
#
loop_
_entity_poly.entity_id
_entity_poly.type
_entity_poly.pdbx_seq_one_letter_code
_entity_poly.pdbx_strand_id
1 'polypeptide(L)'
;MTNAQDLEWSEDCSKAYHLIFQFKFNESKALIQTIKSKEPNNKMPYFIENYIDFFTLYVSEDKSLYPQVKNNISNRLVVLKSCDKNSPYYLYTQAEIYLQWALCKLKFQEYLSAVLDIRKAFNLLNENQKKFPNFKANLKSLGFLHTIFGAIPDNFKFGAKVLGLKGSIEQGLKELHEVIELKDFEFKSEALILYTFLQLHINKNQESAWKLLENQKLSTEDNLLNVFIRANVAHYLGKNDEVIQLIQNKPKSDNFYPIYYLDFMLGNALLQKLNKNAYYYLNKYLEKFKGNSYKKEAYRKIAWYYLINNQPSNYKKYLQLCKNYPIAITDEDKAAQKEAERNLIPNKILLESRILFDGGYFNKSLQKINELDDKQLQNRDLVEYYYRKARIYDELNKKVEANTNYILVMNKSIGFDYYFAANASLKLAQFFEQNNKKSLAIKYYNKAIALPKDEYENSINAEAKAGLNRVQ
;
A
#
# COMPACT_ATOMS: atom_id res chain seq x y z
N MET A 1 45.29 -23.04 -0.84
CA MET A 1 43.92 -23.28 -1.29
C MET A 1 43.06 -22.30 -0.54
N THR A 2 42.63 -21.22 -1.20
CA THR A 2 41.64 -20.31 -0.63
C THR A 2 40.36 -21.13 -0.48
N ASN A 3 39.90 -21.34 0.76
CA ASN A 3 38.57 -21.91 1.03
C ASN A 3 37.57 -21.05 0.29
N ALA A 4 36.97 -21.55 -0.81
CA ALA A 4 35.86 -20.90 -1.47
C ALA A 4 34.77 -20.67 -0.42
N GLN A 5 34.42 -19.41 -0.17
CA GLN A 5 33.37 -19.07 0.79
C GLN A 5 32.07 -19.66 0.28
N ASP A 6 31.42 -20.47 1.09
CA ASP A 6 30.15 -21.11 0.73
C ASP A 6 28.94 -20.14 0.66
N LEU A 7 29.15 -18.87 1.05
CA LEU A 7 28.21 -17.75 0.92
C LEU A 7 28.92 -16.52 0.33
N GLU A 8 29.32 -16.63 -0.95
CA GLU A 8 29.99 -15.56 -1.68
C GLU A 8 28.97 -14.75 -2.50
N TRP A 9 28.98 -13.42 -2.31
CA TRP A 9 28.20 -12.51 -3.11
C TRP A 9 29.00 -12.11 -4.36
N SER A 10 29.01 -12.99 -5.37
CA SER A 10 29.75 -12.76 -6.63
C SER A 10 29.03 -11.72 -7.50
N GLU A 11 29.74 -11.21 -8.54
CA GLU A 11 29.16 -10.26 -9.52
C GLU A 11 27.95 -10.87 -10.23
N ASP A 12 27.99 -12.16 -10.58
CA ASP A 12 26.87 -12.86 -11.19
C ASP A 12 25.69 -13.01 -10.21
N CYS A 13 25.94 -13.20 -8.90
CA CYS A 13 24.91 -13.14 -7.86
C CYS A 13 24.24 -11.76 -7.82
N SER A 14 25.03 -10.69 -7.85
CA SER A 14 24.52 -9.32 -7.91
C SER A 14 23.64 -9.10 -9.16
N LYS A 15 24.09 -9.51 -10.34
CA LYS A 15 23.30 -9.43 -11.59
C LYS A 15 21.99 -10.20 -11.47
N ALA A 16 22.02 -11.44 -10.97
CA ALA A 16 20.82 -12.25 -10.79
C ALA A 16 19.81 -11.59 -9.85
N TYR A 17 20.31 -11.03 -8.75
CA TYR A 17 19.49 -10.28 -7.78
C TYR A 17 18.86 -9.04 -8.41
N HIS A 18 19.62 -8.22 -9.16
CA HIS A 18 19.10 -7.03 -9.83
C HIS A 18 18.03 -7.36 -10.88
N LEU A 19 18.19 -8.45 -11.65
CA LEU A 19 17.16 -8.93 -12.58
C LEU A 19 15.84 -9.25 -11.88
N ILE A 20 15.89 -9.79 -10.66
CA ILE A 20 14.66 -10.04 -9.86
C ILE A 20 13.96 -8.73 -9.54
N PHE A 21 14.69 -7.70 -9.11
CA PHE A 21 14.11 -6.38 -8.81
C PHE A 21 13.69 -5.58 -10.06
N GLN A 22 14.07 -6.06 -11.25
CA GLN A 22 13.48 -5.61 -12.52
C GLN A 22 12.22 -6.39 -12.90
N PHE A 23 11.91 -7.50 -12.22
CA PHE A 23 10.88 -8.49 -12.55
C PHE A 23 11.19 -9.34 -13.80
N LYS A 24 12.46 -9.49 -14.14
CA LYS A 24 12.98 -10.37 -15.21
C LYS A 24 13.32 -11.77 -14.65
N PHE A 25 12.31 -12.46 -14.13
CA PHE A 25 12.52 -13.70 -13.37
C PHE A 25 13.10 -14.83 -14.19
N ASN A 26 12.76 -14.95 -15.49
CA ASN A 26 13.30 -16.00 -16.35
C ASN A 26 14.80 -15.81 -16.60
N GLU A 27 15.22 -14.58 -16.87
CA GLU A 27 16.64 -14.24 -17.06
C GLU A 27 17.44 -14.50 -15.76
N SER A 28 16.89 -14.08 -14.61
CA SER A 28 17.51 -14.36 -13.32
C SER A 28 17.62 -15.86 -13.04
N LYS A 29 16.57 -16.66 -13.28
CA LYS A 29 16.62 -18.11 -13.13
C LYS A 29 17.71 -18.77 -13.98
N ALA A 30 17.84 -18.37 -15.24
CA ALA A 30 18.88 -18.89 -16.13
C ALA A 30 20.28 -18.57 -15.59
N LEU A 31 20.51 -17.34 -15.13
CA LEU A 31 21.79 -16.92 -14.54
C LEU A 31 22.06 -17.68 -13.23
N ILE A 32 21.08 -17.84 -12.34
CA ILE A 32 21.19 -18.62 -11.09
C ILE A 32 21.62 -20.07 -11.39
N GLN A 33 21.06 -20.72 -12.40
CA GLN A 33 21.46 -22.08 -12.77
C GLN A 33 22.90 -22.12 -13.28
N THR A 34 23.31 -21.12 -14.04
CA THR A 34 24.71 -20.98 -14.48
C THR A 34 25.66 -20.83 -13.30
N ILE A 35 25.33 -20.01 -12.29
CA ILE A 35 26.15 -19.84 -11.10
C ILE A 35 26.23 -21.16 -10.32
N LYS A 36 25.12 -21.85 -10.09
CA LYS A 36 25.09 -23.14 -9.40
C LYS A 36 25.97 -24.19 -10.08
N SER A 37 26.09 -24.15 -11.41
CA SER A 37 26.92 -25.06 -12.19
C SER A 37 28.41 -24.71 -12.14
N LYS A 38 28.74 -23.41 -12.21
CA LYS A 38 30.12 -22.91 -12.21
C LYS A 38 30.74 -22.87 -10.80
N GLU A 39 29.91 -22.54 -9.82
CA GLU A 39 30.30 -22.31 -8.42
C GLU A 39 29.52 -23.26 -7.49
N PRO A 40 29.67 -24.60 -7.57
CA PRO A 40 28.81 -25.56 -6.85
C PRO A 40 28.93 -25.46 -5.32
N ASN A 41 30.02 -24.88 -4.81
CA ASN A 41 30.22 -24.65 -3.39
C ASN A 41 29.52 -23.38 -2.91
N ASN A 42 29.29 -22.39 -3.77
CA ASN A 42 28.59 -21.16 -3.41
C ASN A 42 27.07 -21.42 -3.24
N LYS A 43 26.54 -21.20 -2.06
CA LYS A 43 25.11 -21.38 -1.74
C LYS A 43 24.30 -20.08 -1.79
N MET A 44 24.93 -18.93 -2.08
CA MET A 44 24.24 -17.66 -2.25
C MET A 44 23.13 -17.71 -3.33
N PRO A 45 23.27 -18.42 -4.46
CA PRO A 45 22.21 -18.57 -5.45
C PRO A 45 20.88 -19.13 -4.89
N TYR A 46 20.92 -19.97 -3.84
CA TYR A 46 19.70 -20.50 -3.19
C TYR A 46 18.95 -19.39 -2.44
N PHE A 47 19.67 -18.46 -1.84
CA PHE A 47 19.07 -17.29 -1.22
C PHE A 47 18.46 -16.36 -2.25
N ILE A 48 19.17 -16.06 -3.34
CA ILE A 48 18.69 -15.19 -4.42
C ILE A 48 17.43 -15.79 -5.09
N GLU A 49 17.43 -17.08 -5.38
CA GLU A 49 16.28 -17.78 -5.96
C GLU A 49 15.02 -17.66 -5.09
N ASN A 50 15.18 -17.50 -3.76
CA ASN A 50 14.04 -17.34 -2.86
C ASN A 50 13.23 -16.06 -3.14
N TYR A 51 13.89 -14.99 -3.58
CA TYR A 51 13.20 -13.76 -3.98
C TYR A 51 12.25 -13.96 -5.16
N ILE A 52 12.59 -14.85 -6.12
CA ILE A 52 11.72 -15.15 -7.25
C ILE A 52 10.42 -15.79 -6.76
N ASP A 53 10.52 -16.80 -5.89
CA ASP A 53 9.35 -17.45 -5.31
C ASP A 53 8.54 -16.49 -4.44
N PHE A 54 9.23 -15.67 -3.63
CA PHE A 54 8.61 -14.62 -2.82
C PHE A 54 7.79 -13.66 -3.67
N PHE A 55 8.41 -13.01 -4.66
CA PHE A 55 7.70 -12.04 -5.50
C PHE A 55 6.60 -12.70 -6.32
N THR A 56 6.85 -13.90 -6.87
CA THR A 56 5.85 -14.66 -7.62
C THR A 56 4.59 -14.86 -6.77
N LEU A 57 4.74 -15.38 -5.57
CA LEU A 57 3.61 -15.66 -4.68
C LEU A 57 2.95 -14.37 -4.13
N TYR A 58 3.77 -13.41 -3.71
CA TYR A 58 3.31 -12.16 -3.10
C TYR A 58 2.52 -11.27 -4.07
N VAL A 59 2.97 -11.21 -5.34
CA VAL A 59 2.36 -10.34 -6.37
C VAL A 59 1.19 -11.01 -7.08
N SER A 60 1.23 -12.34 -7.29
CA SER A 60 0.12 -13.07 -7.93
C SER A 60 -1.01 -13.41 -6.97
N GLU A 61 -0.70 -13.56 -5.68
CA GLU A 61 -1.60 -14.13 -4.65
C GLU A 61 -2.21 -15.48 -5.09
N ASP A 62 -1.53 -16.20 -5.98
CA ASP A 62 -2.02 -17.50 -6.47
C ASP A 62 -1.83 -18.58 -5.42
N LYS A 63 -2.92 -18.94 -4.75
CA LYS A 63 -2.92 -19.94 -3.67
C LYS A 63 -2.47 -21.32 -4.16
N SER A 64 -2.58 -21.63 -5.44
CA SER A 64 -2.16 -22.92 -5.99
C SER A 64 -0.64 -23.10 -5.95
N LEU A 65 0.12 -22.01 -5.95
CA LEU A 65 1.60 -22.02 -5.86
C LEU A 65 2.12 -22.18 -4.42
N TYR A 66 1.25 -21.95 -3.42
CA TYR A 66 1.65 -21.91 -2.01
C TYR A 66 2.35 -23.19 -1.52
N PRO A 67 1.84 -24.42 -1.79
CA PRO A 67 2.50 -25.65 -1.34
C PRO A 67 3.91 -25.81 -1.91
N GLN A 68 4.10 -25.51 -3.20
CA GLN A 68 5.39 -25.61 -3.87
C GLN A 68 6.39 -24.61 -3.27
N VAL A 69 6.00 -23.34 -3.12
CA VAL A 69 6.85 -22.30 -2.53
C VAL A 69 7.25 -22.66 -1.10
N LYS A 70 6.33 -23.17 -0.29
CA LYS A 70 6.61 -23.65 1.07
C LYS A 70 7.69 -24.75 1.08
N ASN A 71 7.63 -25.70 0.17
CA ASN A 71 8.63 -26.77 0.07
C ASN A 71 9.98 -26.21 -0.36
N ASN A 72 10.02 -25.31 -1.35
CA ASN A 72 11.26 -24.66 -1.80
C ASN A 72 11.95 -23.90 -0.67
N ILE A 73 11.20 -23.14 0.13
CA ILE A 73 11.71 -22.40 1.29
C ILE A 73 12.35 -23.35 2.30
N SER A 74 11.67 -24.47 2.62
CA SER A 74 12.17 -25.46 3.56
C SER A 74 13.51 -26.06 3.08
N ASN A 75 13.60 -26.42 1.81
CA ASN A 75 14.82 -26.99 1.21
C ASN A 75 15.96 -25.97 1.19
N ARG A 76 15.70 -24.71 0.85
CA ARG A 76 16.72 -23.65 0.85
C ARG A 76 17.25 -23.37 2.25
N LEU A 77 16.36 -23.36 3.26
CA LEU A 77 16.79 -23.21 4.65
C LEU A 77 17.69 -24.36 5.12
N VAL A 78 17.46 -25.59 4.66
CA VAL A 78 18.35 -26.72 4.96
C VAL A 78 19.74 -26.47 4.37
N VAL A 79 19.83 -26.07 3.10
CA VAL A 79 21.09 -25.74 2.42
C VAL A 79 21.83 -24.62 3.13
N LEU A 80 21.17 -23.49 3.41
CA LEU A 80 21.79 -22.32 4.03
C LEU A 80 22.25 -22.57 5.47
N LYS A 81 21.58 -23.46 6.20
CA LYS A 81 21.99 -23.86 7.55
C LYS A 81 23.23 -24.77 7.58
N SER A 82 23.62 -25.36 6.45
CA SER A 82 24.83 -26.15 6.36
C SER A 82 26.10 -25.31 6.08
N CYS A 83 25.94 -24.00 5.82
CA CYS A 83 27.01 -23.08 5.46
C CYS A 83 27.85 -22.61 6.67
N ASP A 84 28.98 -21.94 6.40
CA ASP A 84 29.89 -21.41 7.40
C ASP A 84 29.19 -20.39 8.32
N LYS A 85 29.15 -20.73 9.61
CA LYS A 85 28.57 -19.89 10.67
C LYS A 85 29.32 -18.58 10.92
N ASN A 86 30.57 -18.47 10.42
CA ASN A 86 31.36 -17.25 10.54
C ASN A 86 31.16 -16.25 9.39
N SER A 87 30.37 -16.61 8.40
CA SER A 87 29.94 -15.66 7.36
C SER A 87 28.89 -14.70 7.91
N PRO A 88 28.97 -13.38 7.63
CA PRO A 88 27.91 -12.43 7.97
C PRO A 88 26.59 -12.72 7.20
N TYR A 89 26.66 -13.46 6.11
CA TYR A 89 25.49 -13.90 5.36
C TYR A 89 24.78 -15.11 5.97
N TYR A 90 25.41 -15.86 6.88
CA TYR A 90 24.84 -17.10 7.43
C TYR A 90 23.49 -16.90 8.12
N LEU A 91 23.44 -16.01 9.11
CA LEU A 91 22.17 -15.69 9.81
C LEU A 91 21.29 -14.77 9.00
N TYR A 92 21.89 -13.85 8.24
CA TYR A 92 21.19 -12.88 7.42
C TYR A 92 20.29 -13.55 6.37
N THR A 93 20.81 -14.47 5.56
CA THR A 93 20.02 -15.14 4.50
C THR A 93 18.85 -15.93 5.08
N GLN A 94 19.04 -16.59 6.21
CA GLN A 94 17.96 -17.30 6.89
C GLN A 94 16.89 -16.33 7.41
N ALA A 95 17.30 -15.21 8.00
CA ALA A 95 16.39 -14.19 8.50
C ALA A 95 15.52 -13.59 7.37
N GLU A 96 16.16 -13.27 6.24
CA GLU A 96 15.45 -12.74 5.06
C GLU A 96 14.41 -13.73 4.53
N ILE A 97 14.75 -15.02 4.44
CA ILE A 97 13.80 -16.05 4.01
C ILE A 97 12.60 -16.14 4.95
N TYR A 98 12.84 -16.12 6.28
CA TYR A 98 11.72 -16.10 7.24
C TYR A 98 10.87 -14.83 7.12
N LEU A 99 11.49 -13.67 6.90
CA LEU A 99 10.78 -12.41 6.73
C LEU A 99 9.92 -12.41 5.47
N GLN A 100 10.49 -12.81 4.33
CA GLN A 100 9.77 -12.93 3.05
C GLN A 100 8.60 -13.92 3.17
N TRP A 101 8.83 -15.06 3.83
CA TRP A 101 7.79 -16.06 4.05
C TRP A 101 6.68 -15.55 4.97
N ALA A 102 7.03 -14.80 6.01
CA ALA A 102 6.05 -14.16 6.89
C ALA A 102 5.16 -13.18 6.13
N LEU A 103 5.75 -12.36 5.23
CA LEU A 103 4.98 -11.44 4.38
C LEU A 103 4.02 -12.18 3.45
N CYS A 104 4.42 -13.32 2.87
CA CYS A 104 3.52 -14.20 2.12
C CYS A 104 2.38 -14.73 3.00
N LYS A 105 2.69 -15.22 4.20
CA LYS A 105 1.68 -15.72 5.14
C LYS A 105 0.66 -14.66 5.52
N LEU A 106 1.08 -13.40 5.71
CA LEU A 106 0.17 -12.29 5.96
C LEU A 106 -0.81 -12.07 4.79
N LYS A 107 -0.34 -12.20 3.54
CA LYS A 107 -1.19 -12.15 2.35
C LYS A 107 -2.25 -13.24 2.33
N PHE A 108 -1.92 -14.44 2.83
CA PHE A 108 -2.83 -15.58 2.93
C PHE A 108 -3.56 -15.68 4.27
N GLN A 109 -3.50 -14.63 5.12
CA GLN A 109 -4.18 -14.51 6.41
C GLN A 109 -3.73 -15.53 7.47
N GLU A 110 -2.53 -16.08 7.33
CA GLU A 110 -1.91 -16.97 8.31
C GLU A 110 -1.18 -16.18 9.42
N TYR A 111 -1.90 -15.30 10.11
CA TYR A 111 -1.32 -14.28 11.00
C TYR A 111 -0.46 -14.84 12.12
N LEU A 112 -0.91 -15.89 12.82
CA LEU A 112 -0.15 -16.46 13.95
C LEU A 112 1.21 -17.03 13.51
N SER A 113 1.22 -17.80 12.41
CA SER A 113 2.45 -18.37 11.90
C SER A 113 3.38 -17.33 11.28
N ALA A 114 2.82 -16.25 10.72
CA ALA A 114 3.59 -15.10 10.25
C ALA A 114 4.32 -14.38 11.39
N VAL A 115 3.65 -14.16 12.53
CA VAL A 115 4.26 -13.52 13.71
C VAL A 115 5.43 -14.35 14.25
N LEU A 116 5.33 -15.69 14.25
CA LEU A 116 6.43 -16.58 14.67
C LEU A 116 7.64 -16.45 13.74
N ASP A 117 7.43 -16.38 12.43
CA ASP A 117 8.52 -16.19 11.46
C ASP A 117 9.14 -14.79 11.55
N ILE A 118 8.33 -13.74 11.75
CA ILE A 118 8.84 -12.38 12.01
C ILE A 118 9.73 -12.36 13.24
N ARG A 119 9.28 -12.97 14.35
CA ARG A 119 10.08 -13.06 15.57
C ARG A 119 11.40 -13.80 15.34
N LYS A 120 11.36 -14.90 14.57
CA LYS A 120 12.55 -15.67 14.23
C LYS A 120 13.52 -14.85 13.39
N ALA A 121 13.03 -14.17 12.35
CA ALA A 121 13.84 -13.29 11.53
C ALA A 121 14.49 -12.18 12.36
N PHE A 122 13.73 -11.54 13.24
CA PHE A 122 14.22 -10.47 14.12
C PHE A 122 15.31 -10.95 15.06
N ASN A 123 15.17 -12.13 15.67
CA ASN A 123 16.18 -12.70 16.55
C ASN A 123 17.48 -13.02 15.80
N LEU A 124 17.38 -13.62 14.59
CA LEU A 124 18.55 -13.91 13.75
C LEU A 124 19.28 -12.64 13.32
N LEU A 125 18.56 -11.59 12.94
CA LEU A 125 19.14 -10.29 12.58
C LEU A 125 19.85 -9.62 13.77
N ASN A 126 19.26 -9.66 14.96
CA ASN A 126 19.88 -9.10 16.16
C ASN A 126 21.13 -9.88 16.57
N GLU A 127 21.11 -11.21 16.45
CA GLU A 127 22.30 -12.04 16.67
C GLU A 127 23.39 -11.71 15.65
N ASN A 128 23.03 -11.61 14.38
CA ASN A 128 23.95 -11.25 13.30
C ASN A 128 24.55 -9.85 13.49
N GLN A 129 23.73 -8.88 13.92
CA GLN A 129 24.16 -7.49 14.18
C GLN A 129 25.20 -7.44 15.34
N LYS A 130 25.01 -8.25 16.37
CA LYS A 130 25.99 -8.35 17.47
C LYS A 130 27.32 -9.00 17.04
N LYS A 131 27.21 -10.02 16.18
CA LYS A 131 28.39 -10.76 15.69
C LYS A 131 29.15 -9.97 14.62
N PHE A 132 28.42 -9.25 13.76
CA PHE A 132 28.94 -8.51 12.61
C PHE A 132 28.40 -7.07 12.59
N PRO A 133 28.83 -6.17 13.48
CA PRO A 133 28.25 -4.82 13.62
C PRO A 133 28.42 -3.94 12.38
N ASN A 134 29.42 -4.23 11.56
CA ASN A 134 29.72 -3.50 10.32
C ASN A 134 28.97 -4.05 9.09
N PHE A 135 28.23 -5.14 9.21
CA PHE A 135 27.48 -5.72 8.10
C PHE A 135 26.17 -4.95 7.89
N LYS A 136 26.22 -3.96 7.01
CA LYS A 136 25.14 -2.97 6.78
C LYS A 136 23.83 -3.58 6.26
N ALA A 137 23.86 -4.78 5.65
CA ALA A 137 22.65 -5.46 5.19
C ALA A 137 21.65 -5.72 6.34
N ASN A 138 22.12 -5.93 7.57
CA ASN A 138 21.24 -6.07 8.74
C ASN A 138 20.34 -4.85 8.95
N LEU A 139 20.86 -3.63 8.74
CA LEU A 139 20.12 -2.39 8.97
C LEU A 139 18.93 -2.23 8.03
N LYS A 140 19.00 -2.78 6.80
CA LYS A 140 17.86 -2.80 5.87
C LYS A 140 16.66 -3.52 6.51
N SER A 141 16.86 -4.72 6.98
CA SER A 141 15.77 -5.57 7.47
C SER A 141 15.38 -5.26 8.91
N LEU A 142 16.33 -4.86 9.75
CA LEU A 142 16.06 -4.33 11.09
C LEU A 142 15.26 -3.01 10.99
N GLY A 143 15.64 -2.11 10.09
CA GLY A 143 14.93 -0.86 9.87
C GLY A 143 13.47 -1.05 9.45
N PHE A 144 13.22 -2.01 8.56
CA PHE A 144 11.86 -2.41 8.22
C PHE A 144 11.09 -2.92 9.46
N LEU A 145 11.67 -3.86 10.20
CA LEU A 145 11.02 -4.46 11.38
C LEU A 145 10.82 -3.45 12.51
N HIS A 146 11.81 -2.60 12.81
CA HIS A 146 11.69 -1.56 13.84
C HIS A 146 10.55 -0.58 13.52
N THR A 147 10.39 -0.20 12.25
CA THR A 147 9.28 0.67 11.82
C THR A 147 7.93 -0.03 12.01
N ILE A 148 7.80 -1.29 11.60
CA ILE A 148 6.56 -2.07 11.77
C ILE A 148 6.22 -2.21 13.26
N PHE A 149 7.19 -2.53 14.12
CA PHE A 149 6.95 -2.67 15.56
C PHE A 149 6.59 -1.35 16.22
N GLY A 150 7.19 -0.24 15.76
CA GLY A 150 6.83 1.11 16.21
C GLY A 150 5.39 1.50 15.86
N ALA A 151 4.83 0.92 14.80
CA ALA A 151 3.47 1.18 14.35
C ALA A 151 2.41 0.31 15.05
N ILE A 152 2.80 -0.65 15.89
CA ILE A 152 1.84 -1.51 16.63
C ILE A 152 1.00 -0.63 17.57
N PRO A 153 -0.35 -0.70 17.51
CA PRO A 153 -1.22 0.06 18.40
C PRO A 153 -0.96 -0.23 19.89
N ASP A 154 -1.20 0.77 20.75
CA ASP A 154 -0.85 0.71 22.17
C ASP A 154 -1.47 -0.49 22.92
N ASN A 155 -2.69 -0.86 22.57
CA ASN A 155 -3.39 -2.02 23.14
C ASN A 155 -2.72 -3.37 22.84
N PHE A 156 -1.88 -3.45 21.80
CA PHE A 156 -1.12 -4.65 21.44
C PHE A 156 0.38 -4.56 21.82
N LYS A 157 0.87 -3.38 22.22
CA LYS A 157 2.31 -3.17 22.54
C LYS A 157 2.79 -4.07 23.66
N PHE A 158 1.96 -4.39 24.66
CA PHE A 158 2.34 -5.29 25.72
C PHE A 158 2.67 -6.70 25.17
N GLY A 159 1.78 -7.24 24.32
CA GLY A 159 2.02 -8.54 23.68
C GLY A 159 3.28 -8.56 22.81
N ALA A 160 3.48 -7.50 22.00
CA ALA A 160 4.69 -7.34 21.20
C ALA A 160 5.97 -7.30 22.07
N LYS A 161 5.94 -6.58 23.20
CA LYS A 161 7.05 -6.50 24.16
C LYS A 161 7.37 -7.86 24.78
N VAL A 162 6.35 -8.65 25.14
CA VAL A 162 6.53 -10.02 25.66
C VAL A 162 7.19 -10.92 24.62
N LEU A 163 6.88 -10.73 23.33
CA LEU A 163 7.52 -11.43 22.23
C LEU A 163 8.95 -10.92 21.91
N GLY A 164 9.41 -9.88 22.61
CA GLY A 164 10.72 -9.27 22.38
C GLY A 164 10.79 -8.35 21.18
N LEU A 165 9.64 -8.02 20.54
CA LEU A 165 9.54 -7.15 19.37
C LEU A 165 9.62 -5.69 19.82
N LYS A 166 10.73 -5.02 19.52
CA LYS A 166 11.00 -3.63 19.94
C LYS A 166 11.45 -2.80 18.73
N GLY A 167 10.99 -1.55 18.66
CA GLY A 167 11.39 -0.60 17.64
C GLY A 167 10.54 0.65 17.69
N SER A 168 10.94 1.67 16.92
CA SER A 168 10.14 2.87 16.66
C SER A 168 10.15 3.20 15.17
N ILE A 169 9.13 3.93 14.72
CA ILE A 169 9.03 4.38 13.32
C ILE A 169 10.27 5.21 12.95
N GLU A 170 10.66 6.15 13.82
CA GLU A 170 11.81 7.02 13.60
C GLU A 170 13.12 6.23 13.48
N GLN A 171 13.36 5.29 14.42
CA GLN A 171 14.54 4.43 14.39
C GLN A 171 14.62 3.66 13.08
N GLY A 172 13.55 2.96 12.71
CA GLY A 172 13.59 2.10 11.54
C GLY A 172 13.73 2.87 10.23
N LEU A 173 13.06 4.01 10.08
CA LEU A 173 13.23 4.88 8.92
C LEU A 173 14.64 5.46 8.83
N LYS A 174 15.28 5.82 9.95
CA LYS A 174 16.66 6.27 10.00
C LYS A 174 17.64 5.17 9.56
N GLU A 175 17.47 3.94 10.05
CA GLU A 175 18.29 2.78 9.67
C GLU A 175 18.20 2.48 8.16
N LEU A 176 17.00 2.52 7.59
CA LEU A 176 16.79 2.35 6.14
C LEU A 176 17.41 3.49 5.33
N HIS A 177 17.24 4.73 5.79
CA HIS A 177 17.82 5.89 5.11
C HIS A 177 19.35 5.83 5.10
N GLU A 178 19.97 5.40 6.21
CA GLU A 178 21.43 5.23 6.31
C GLU A 178 21.96 4.32 5.19
N VAL A 179 21.33 3.17 4.95
CA VAL A 179 21.80 2.22 3.93
C VAL A 179 21.45 2.66 2.50
N ILE A 180 20.38 3.44 2.30
CA ILE A 180 20.04 4.01 1.00
C ILE A 180 21.09 5.03 0.53
N GLU A 181 21.68 5.78 1.46
CA GLU A 181 22.70 6.79 1.16
C GLU A 181 24.10 6.18 0.89
N LEU A 182 24.32 4.91 1.18
CA LEU A 182 25.57 4.24 0.84
C LEU A 182 25.73 4.14 -0.69
N LYS A 183 26.92 4.47 -1.20
CA LYS A 183 27.18 4.50 -2.63
C LYS A 183 27.03 3.12 -3.28
N ASP A 184 27.65 2.10 -2.70
CA ASP A 184 27.78 0.76 -3.29
C ASP A 184 27.08 -0.29 -2.41
N PHE A 185 25.85 0.03 -1.92
CA PHE A 185 25.07 -0.89 -1.11
C PHE A 185 24.27 -1.86 -2.01
N GLU A 186 24.60 -3.14 -1.90
CA GLU A 186 24.04 -4.22 -2.73
C GLU A 186 22.51 -4.29 -2.70
N PHE A 187 21.91 -4.09 -1.52
CA PHE A 187 20.46 -4.17 -1.32
C PHE A 187 19.78 -2.79 -1.37
N LYS A 188 20.41 -1.81 -2.01
CA LYS A 188 19.91 -0.42 -2.08
C LYS A 188 18.50 -0.31 -2.68
N SER A 189 18.25 -1.03 -3.78
CA SER A 189 16.93 -1.04 -4.43
C SER A 189 15.85 -1.56 -3.49
N GLU A 190 16.14 -2.64 -2.76
CA GLU A 190 15.19 -3.19 -1.78
C GLU A 190 14.96 -2.23 -0.61
N ALA A 191 16.02 -1.64 -0.05
CA ALA A 191 15.91 -0.66 1.03
C ALA A 191 15.05 0.55 0.61
N LEU A 192 15.22 1.03 -0.62
CA LEU A 192 14.43 2.12 -1.19
C LEU A 192 12.94 1.75 -1.30
N ILE A 193 12.64 0.53 -1.75
CA ILE A 193 11.27 0.02 -1.84
C ILE A 193 10.63 -0.06 -0.46
N LEU A 194 11.33 -0.66 0.50
CA LEU A 194 10.85 -0.79 1.88
C LEU A 194 10.62 0.57 2.53
N TYR A 195 11.57 1.50 2.39
CA TYR A 195 11.42 2.86 2.91
C TYR A 195 10.21 3.57 2.30
N THR A 196 10.07 3.50 0.97
CA THR A 196 8.94 4.11 0.25
C THR A 196 7.61 3.56 0.75
N PHE A 197 7.51 2.23 0.87
CA PHE A 197 6.31 1.57 1.39
C PHE A 197 5.98 2.03 2.82
N LEU A 198 6.98 2.09 3.70
CA LEU A 198 6.80 2.51 5.09
C LEU A 198 6.39 3.99 5.20
N GLN A 199 6.96 4.85 4.36
CA GLN A 199 6.55 6.26 4.30
C GLN A 199 5.10 6.42 3.85
N LEU A 200 4.65 5.64 2.87
CA LEU A 200 3.27 5.70 2.37
C LEU A 200 2.26 5.18 3.40
N HIS A 201 2.52 3.99 3.94
CA HIS A 201 1.48 3.24 4.65
C HIS A 201 1.57 3.37 6.18
N ILE A 202 2.76 3.59 6.72
CA ILE A 202 3.01 3.66 8.16
C ILE A 202 3.17 5.11 8.61
N ASN A 203 4.14 5.82 8.06
CA ASN A 203 4.43 7.21 8.44
C ASN A 203 3.48 8.23 7.79
N LYS A 204 2.75 7.82 6.75
CA LYS A 204 1.80 8.63 5.97
C LYS A 204 2.42 9.94 5.45
N ASN A 205 3.69 9.88 5.06
CA ASN A 205 4.45 10.99 4.49
C ASN A 205 4.77 10.72 3.02
N GLN A 206 3.78 10.89 2.17
CA GLN A 206 3.84 10.64 0.72
C GLN A 206 4.84 11.56 0.02
N GLU A 207 4.95 12.81 0.48
CA GLU A 207 5.88 13.78 -0.09
C GLU A 207 7.35 13.36 0.12
N SER A 208 7.69 12.84 1.30
CA SER A 208 9.01 12.30 1.58
C SER A 208 9.35 11.11 0.68
N ALA A 209 8.37 10.20 0.47
CA ALA A 209 8.54 9.08 -0.44
C ALA A 209 8.79 9.56 -1.88
N TRP A 210 8.02 10.54 -2.36
CA TRP A 210 8.18 11.08 -3.71
C TRP A 210 9.55 11.74 -3.92
N LYS A 211 9.94 12.64 -3.02
CA LYS A 211 11.25 13.31 -3.06
C LYS A 211 12.42 12.32 -3.09
N LEU A 212 12.32 11.25 -2.29
CA LEU A 212 13.36 10.23 -2.30
C LEU A 212 13.47 9.53 -3.67
N LEU A 213 12.35 9.14 -4.28
CA LEU A 213 12.35 8.51 -5.60
C LEU A 213 12.89 9.44 -6.71
N GLU A 214 12.63 10.75 -6.63
CA GLU A 214 13.19 11.75 -7.53
C GLU A 214 14.70 11.89 -7.34
N ASN A 215 15.18 12.03 -6.10
CA ASN A 215 16.59 12.15 -5.77
C ASN A 215 17.42 10.94 -6.21
N GLN A 216 16.87 9.74 -6.05
CA GLN A 216 17.51 8.47 -6.46
C GLN A 216 17.39 8.22 -7.97
N LYS A 217 16.72 9.08 -8.74
CA LYS A 217 16.55 8.99 -10.21
C LYS A 217 16.12 7.60 -10.67
N LEU A 218 15.11 7.05 -9.99
CA LEU A 218 14.65 5.68 -10.19
C LEU A 218 14.14 5.47 -11.64
N SER A 219 14.91 4.77 -12.46
CA SER A 219 14.52 4.50 -13.86
C SER A 219 13.34 3.54 -13.95
N THR A 220 12.42 3.84 -14.85
CA THR A 220 11.23 3.02 -15.16
C THR A 220 11.30 2.38 -16.55
N GLU A 221 12.36 2.64 -17.33
CA GLU A 221 12.46 2.22 -18.73
C GLU A 221 12.58 0.70 -18.88
N ASP A 222 13.35 0.05 -18.00
CA ASP A 222 13.62 -1.39 -18.02
C ASP A 222 13.40 -2.05 -16.65
N ASN A 223 12.46 -1.51 -15.86
CA ASN A 223 12.17 -2.01 -14.51
C ASN A 223 10.68 -1.86 -14.16
N LEU A 224 9.97 -2.99 -14.21
CA LEU A 224 8.53 -3.01 -13.97
C LEU A 224 8.16 -2.74 -12.49
N LEU A 225 9.02 -3.14 -11.55
CA LEU A 225 8.82 -2.84 -10.12
C LEU A 225 8.96 -1.35 -9.82
N ASN A 226 9.90 -0.66 -10.48
CA ASN A 226 10.05 0.78 -10.34
C ASN A 226 8.83 1.54 -10.89
N VAL A 227 8.25 1.06 -12.01
CA VAL A 227 6.97 1.60 -12.51
C VAL A 227 5.89 1.47 -11.45
N PHE A 228 5.74 0.29 -10.86
CA PHE A 228 4.76 0.05 -9.81
C PHE A 228 4.94 0.98 -8.62
N ILE A 229 6.17 1.11 -8.11
CA ILE A 229 6.47 1.92 -6.92
C ILE A 229 6.18 3.41 -7.19
N ARG A 230 6.67 3.95 -8.31
CA ARG A 230 6.42 5.35 -8.67
C ARG A 230 4.95 5.62 -8.90
N ALA A 231 4.24 4.74 -9.60
CA ALA A 231 2.81 4.86 -9.82
C ALA A 231 2.01 4.80 -8.52
N ASN A 232 2.43 3.97 -7.56
CA ASN A 232 1.79 3.87 -6.25
C ASN A 232 1.97 5.16 -5.44
N VAL A 233 3.17 5.73 -5.37
CA VAL A 233 3.40 7.01 -4.68
C VAL A 233 2.63 8.15 -5.37
N ALA A 234 2.66 8.22 -6.70
CA ALA A 234 1.89 9.21 -7.47
C ALA A 234 0.38 9.11 -7.19
N HIS A 235 -0.15 7.88 -7.07
CA HIS A 235 -1.55 7.66 -6.71
C HIS A 235 -1.90 8.26 -5.34
N TYR A 236 -1.09 8.02 -4.31
CA TYR A 236 -1.32 8.58 -2.97
C TYR A 236 -1.17 10.11 -2.90
N LEU A 237 -0.44 10.70 -3.84
CA LEU A 237 -0.29 12.16 -3.99
C LEU A 237 -1.38 12.81 -4.85
N GLY A 238 -2.35 12.03 -5.36
CA GLY A 238 -3.37 12.55 -6.28
C GLY A 238 -2.83 12.96 -7.65
N LYS A 239 -1.59 12.54 -8.00
CA LYS A 239 -0.95 12.79 -9.31
C LYS A 239 -1.45 11.81 -10.36
N ASN A 240 -2.74 11.83 -10.64
CA ASN A 240 -3.39 10.79 -11.44
C ASN A 240 -2.89 10.70 -12.90
N ASP A 241 -2.58 11.84 -13.52
CA ASP A 241 -2.01 11.86 -14.88
C ASP A 241 -0.62 11.21 -14.93
N GLU A 242 0.19 11.37 -13.87
CA GLU A 242 1.47 10.69 -13.72
C GLU A 242 1.29 9.16 -13.62
N VAL A 243 0.30 8.70 -12.83
CA VAL A 243 -0.06 7.26 -12.74
C VAL A 243 -0.39 6.71 -14.12
N ILE A 244 -1.23 7.39 -14.89
CA ILE A 244 -1.61 6.97 -16.24
C ILE A 244 -0.39 6.89 -17.15
N GLN A 245 0.44 7.93 -17.17
CA GLN A 245 1.63 8.02 -18.01
C GLN A 245 2.63 6.91 -17.69
N LEU A 246 2.96 6.72 -16.41
CA LEU A 246 3.90 5.69 -15.95
C LEU A 246 3.46 4.29 -16.38
N ILE A 247 2.18 3.95 -16.18
CA ILE A 247 1.71 2.59 -16.47
C ILE A 247 1.52 2.37 -17.99
N GLN A 248 1.08 3.38 -18.73
CA GLN A 248 0.96 3.26 -20.20
C GLN A 248 2.31 3.12 -20.90
N ASN A 249 3.34 3.77 -20.36
CA ASN A 249 4.70 3.74 -20.88
C ASN A 249 5.58 2.64 -20.25
N LYS A 250 5.01 1.77 -19.42
CA LYS A 250 5.79 0.67 -18.82
C LYS A 250 6.47 -0.21 -19.87
N PRO A 251 7.57 -0.88 -19.53
CA PRO A 251 8.22 -1.84 -20.42
C PRO A 251 7.22 -2.87 -20.96
N LYS A 252 7.28 -3.14 -22.26
CA LYS A 252 6.36 -4.02 -23.00
C LYS A 252 7.10 -5.24 -23.54
N SER A 253 7.63 -6.08 -22.66
CA SER A 253 8.30 -7.32 -23.06
C SER A 253 7.72 -8.49 -22.30
N ASP A 254 7.60 -9.65 -22.93
CA ASP A 254 7.19 -10.90 -22.28
C ASP A 254 8.25 -11.44 -21.31
N ASN A 255 9.42 -10.80 -21.26
CA ASN A 255 10.48 -11.14 -20.30
C ASN A 255 10.15 -10.73 -18.86
N PHE A 256 9.20 -9.80 -18.67
CA PHE A 256 8.80 -9.35 -17.33
C PHE A 256 7.72 -10.24 -16.73
N TYR A 257 7.89 -10.62 -15.46
CA TYR A 257 6.81 -11.23 -14.71
C TYR A 257 5.67 -10.22 -14.51
N PRO A 258 4.41 -10.55 -14.83
CA PRO A 258 3.32 -9.59 -14.84
C PRO A 258 2.92 -9.11 -13.45
N ILE A 259 2.74 -7.82 -13.29
CA ILE A 259 2.11 -7.20 -12.12
C ILE A 259 0.68 -6.79 -12.52
N TYR A 260 -0.29 -7.70 -12.41
CA TYR A 260 -1.68 -7.42 -12.81
C TYR A 260 -2.33 -6.29 -12.02
N TYR A 261 -1.83 -5.99 -10.82
CA TYR A 261 -2.30 -4.85 -10.04
C TYR A 261 -2.07 -3.50 -10.76
N LEU A 262 -1.10 -3.41 -11.69
CA LEU A 262 -0.95 -2.24 -12.55
C LEU A 262 -2.14 -2.04 -13.49
N ASP A 263 -2.80 -3.10 -13.94
CA ASP A 263 -4.02 -2.98 -14.74
C ASP A 263 -5.17 -2.41 -13.88
N PHE A 264 -5.30 -2.85 -12.61
CA PHE A 264 -6.26 -2.25 -11.66
C PHE A 264 -5.96 -0.76 -11.42
N MET A 265 -4.70 -0.40 -11.15
CA MET A 265 -4.29 0.99 -10.92
C MET A 265 -4.60 1.87 -12.14
N LEU A 266 -4.26 1.41 -13.35
CA LEU A 266 -4.54 2.14 -14.59
C LEU A 266 -6.04 2.27 -14.83
N GLY A 267 -6.80 1.21 -14.65
CA GLY A 267 -8.25 1.23 -14.78
C GLY A 267 -8.91 2.20 -13.79
N ASN A 268 -8.48 2.21 -12.53
CA ASN A 268 -8.93 3.17 -11.53
C ASN A 268 -8.54 4.61 -11.89
N ALA A 269 -7.30 4.85 -12.30
CA ALA A 269 -6.82 6.18 -12.69
C ALA A 269 -7.57 6.73 -13.91
N LEU A 270 -7.85 5.89 -14.91
CA LEU A 270 -8.67 6.25 -16.06
C LEU A 270 -10.13 6.55 -15.66
N LEU A 271 -10.71 5.77 -14.74
CA LEU A 271 -12.04 6.05 -14.20
C LEU A 271 -12.06 7.40 -13.50
N GLN A 272 -11.06 7.71 -12.69
CA GLN A 272 -10.91 8.99 -12.00
C GLN A 272 -10.79 10.20 -12.95
N LYS A 273 -10.44 9.95 -14.20
CA LYS A 273 -10.46 10.94 -15.29
C LYS A 273 -11.75 10.88 -16.13
N LEU A 274 -12.71 10.05 -15.74
CA LEU A 274 -13.96 9.74 -16.47
C LEU A 274 -13.70 9.20 -17.89
N ASN A 275 -12.58 8.48 -18.08
CA ASN A 275 -12.18 7.93 -19.37
C ASN A 275 -12.86 6.57 -19.64
N LYS A 276 -13.38 6.40 -20.86
CA LYS A 276 -14.11 5.19 -21.26
C LYS A 276 -13.25 3.92 -21.28
N ASN A 277 -11.92 4.04 -21.38
CA ASN A 277 -11.02 2.89 -21.37
C ASN A 277 -10.85 2.28 -19.97
N ALA A 278 -11.39 2.89 -18.91
CA ALA A 278 -11.30 2.38 -17.54
C ALA A 278 -11.81 0.94 -17.42
N TYR A 279 -12.95 0.64 -18.06
CA TYR A 279 -13.57 -0.69 -18.06
C TYR A 279 -12.60 -1.78 -18.52
N TYR A 280 -11.90 -1.55 -19.63
CA TYR A 280 -10.99 -2.52 -20.23
C TYR A 280 -9.93 -3.01 -19.23
N TYR A 281 -9.27 -2.07 -18.55
CA TYR A 281 -8.19 -2.41 -17.61
C TYR A 281 -8.71 -3.02 -16.31
N LEU A 282 -9.82 -2.54 -15.78
CA LEU A 282 -10.45 -3.13 -14.58
C LEU A 282 -10.92 -4.56 -14.86
N ASN A 283 -11.53 -4.81 -16.03
CA ASN A 283 -11.96 -6.15 -16.42
C ASN A 283 -10.76 -7.08 -16.66
N LYS A 284 -9.72 -6.61 -17.33
CA LYS A 284 -8.47 -7.36 -17.52
C LYS A 284 -7.84 -7.79 -16.19
N TYR A 285 -7.87 -6.91 -15.19
CA TYR A 285 -7.44 -7.27 -13.83
C TYR A 285 -8.30 -8.40 -13.26
N LEU A 286 -9.61 -8.30 -13.32
CA LEU A 286 -10.51 -9.33 -12.81
C LEU A 286 -10.31 -10.70 -13.47
N GLU A 287 -9.99 -10.73 -14.77
CA GLU A 287 -9.77 -11.95 -15.56
C GLU A 287 -8.40 -12.58 -15.28
N LYS A 288 -7.36 -11.78 -15.17
CA LYS A 288 -5.96 -12.26 -15.14
C LYS A 288 -5.41 -12.48 -13.73
N PHE A 289 -5.81 -11.65 -12.78
CA PHE A 289 -5.31 -11.77 -11.41
C PHE A 289 -5.91 -12.98 -10.68
N LYS A 290 -5.06 -13.81 -10.10
CA LYS A 290 -5.45 -15.05 -9.42
C LYS A 290 -5.78 -14.87 -7.93
N GLY A 291 -5.30 -13.77 -7.34
CA GLY A 291 -5.55 -13.44 -5.95
C GLY A 291 -6.93 -12.85 -5.68
N ASN A 292 -7.12 -12.39 -4.45
CA ASN A 292 -8.39 -11.88 -3.96
C ASN A 292 -8.38 -10.38 -3.64
N SER A 293 -7.20 -9.77 -3.48
CA SER A 293 -7.11 -8.33 -3.14
C SER A 293 -7.75 -7.46 -4.23
N TYR A 294 -8.47 -6.43 -3.83
CA TYR A 294 -9.15 -5.45 -4.71
C TYR A 294 -10.18 -6.04 -5.70
N LYS A 295 -10.62 -7.30 -5.55
CA LYS A 295 -11.63 -7.88 -6.45
C LYS A 295 -12.99 -7.21 -6.29
N LYS A 296 -13.46 -7.02 -5.05
CA LYS A 296 -14.72 -6.30 -4.80
C LYS A 296 -14.63 -4.85 -5.23
N GLU A 297 -13.48 -4.22 -4.96
CA GLU A 297 -13.24 -2.84 -5.38
C GLU A 297 -13.27 -2.70 -6.91
N ALA A 298 -12.68 -3.62 -7.65
CA ALA A 298 -12.73 -3.61 -9.10
C ALA A 298 -14.17 -3.77 -9.63
N TYR A 299 -14.98 -4.66 -9.06
CA TYR A 299 -16.40 -4.78 -9.40
C TYR A 299 -17.16 -3.49 -9.10
N ARG A 300 -16.93 -2.84 -7.96
CA ARG A 300 -17.53 -1.55 -7.61
C ARG A 300 -17.14 -0.45 -8.60
N LYS A 301 -15.85 -0.36 -8.95
CA LYS A 301 -15.37 0.63 -9.95
C LYS A 301 -16.00 0.42 -11.32
N ILE A 302 -16.20 -0.82 -11.75
CA ILE A 302 -16.92 -1.14 -12.98
C ILE A 302 -18.41 -0.77 -12.86
N ALA A 303 -19.03 -1.00 -11.71
CA ALA A 303 -20.40 -0.54 -11.48
C ALA A 303 -20.49 1.00 -11.62
N TRP A 304 -19.60 1.75 -10.98
CA TRP A 304 -19.53 3.20 -11.14
C TRP A 304 -19.33 3.63 -12.59
N TYR A 305 -18.42 2.95 -13.32
CA TYR A 305 -18.23 3.18 -14.76
C TYR A 305 -19.55 3.09 -15.52
N TYR A 306 -20.35 2.08 -15.28
CA TYR A 306 -21.63 1.90 -15.96
C TYR A 306 -22.66 2.94 -15.55
N LEU A 307 -22.72 3.35 -14.29
CA LEU A 307 -23.65 4.37 -13.82
C LEU A 307 -23.36 5.73 -14.48
N ILE A 308 -22.09 6.15 -14.48
CA ILE A 308 -21.71 7.44 -15.11
C ILE A 308 -21.92 7.44 -16.64
N ASN A 309 -21.91 6.27 -17.28
CA ASN A 309 -22.21 6.09 -18.69
C ASN A 309 -23.71 5.80 -18.98
N ASN A 310 -24.62 6.14 -18.05
CA ASN A 310 -26.07 5.98 -18.18
C ASN A 310 -26.54 4.54 -18.41
N GLN A 311 -25.89 3.56 -17.80
CA GLN A 311 -26.24 2.13 -17.89
C GLN A 311 -26.59 1.55 -16.50
N PRO A 312 -27.73 1.95 -15.90
CA PRO A 312 -28.07 1.57 -14.52
C PRO A 312 -28.31 0.06 -14.34
N SER A 313 -28.72 -0.65 -15.36
CA SER A 313 -28.87 -2.11 -15.32
C SER A 313 -27.52 -2.81 -15.14
N ASN A 314 -26.49 -2.37 -15.87
CA ASN A 314 -25.15 -2.88 -15.72
C ASN A 314 -24.52 -2.46 -14.35
N TYR A 315 -24.80 -1.25 -13.88
CA TYR A 315 -24.42 -0.84 -12.52
C TYR A 315 -24.93 -1.86 -11.48
N LYS A 316 -26.24 -2.17 -11.50
CA LYS A 316 -26.84 -3.14 -10.57
C LYS A 316 -26.19 -4.52 -10.69
N LYS A 317 -25.96 -4.99 -11.94
CA LYS A 317 -25.30 -6.27 -12.21
C LYS A 317 -23.92 -6.35 -11.54
N TYR A 318 -23.06 -5.37 -11.76
CA TYR A 318 -21.70 -5.37 -11.23
C TYR A 318 -21.65 -5.13 -9.71
N LEU A 319 -22.61 -4.36 -9.17
CA LEU A 319 -22.77 -4.23 -7.73
C LEU A 319 -23.17 -5.56 -7.07
N GLN A 320 -24.04 -6.35 -7.76
CA GLN A 320 -24.39 -7.70 -7.29
C GLN A 320 -23.19 -8.66 -7.37
N LEU A 321 -22.34 -8.58 -8.41
CA LEU A 321 -21.10 -9.34 -8.50
C LEU A 321 -20.14 -8.97 -7.36
N CYS A 322 -20.02 -7.66 -7.05
CA CYS A 322 -19.26 -7.18 -5.89
C CYS A 322 -19.79 -7.78 -4.58
N LYS A 323 -21.11 -7.73 -4.35
CA LYS A 323 -21.75 -8.28 -3.15
C LYS A 323 -21.49 -9.78 -3.00
N ASN A 324 -21.62 -10.54 -4.07
CA ASN A 324 -21.53 -12.00 -4.07
C ASN A 324 -20.09 -12.53 -4.07
N TYR A 325 -19.07 -11.71 -4.36
CA TYR A 325 -17.68 -12.18 -4.28
C TYR A 325 -17.36 -12.57 -2.84
N PRO A 326 -16.80 -13.78 -2.57
CA PRO A 326 -16.82 -14.35 -1.22
C PRO A 326 -15.86 -13.68 -0.22
N ILE A 327 -14.85 -12.97 -0.70
CA ILE A 327 -13.71 -12.50 0.11
C ILE A 327 -13.55 -10.98 -0.01
N ALA A 328 -13.39 -10.29 1.11
CA ALA A 328 -13.03 -8.88 1.21
C ALA A 328 -11.73 -8.76 2.03
N ILE A 329 -10.60 -8.56 1.35
CA ILE A 329 -9.28 -8.53 2.01
C ILE A 329 -8.91 -7.10 2.40
N THR A 330 -8.90 -6.20 1.41
CA THR A 330 -8.46 -4.82 1.61
C THR A 330 -9.57 -3.97 2.23
N ASP A 331 -9.22 -2.81 2.76
CA ASP A 331 -10.22 -1.89 3.30
C ASP A 331 -11.10 -1.33 2.18
N GLU A 332 -10.57 -1.20 0.95
CA GLU A 332 -11.33 -0.86 -0.24
C GLU A 332 -12.34 -1.95 -0.59
N ASP A 333 -11.98 -3.24 -0.48
CA ASP A 333 -12.90 -4.35 -0.69
C ASP A 333 -14.02 -4.36 0.35
N LYS A 334 -13.71 -4.07 1.63
CA LYS A 334 -14.70 -3.96 2.71
C LYS A 334 -15.64 -2.78 2.48
N ALA A 335 -15.11 -1.64 2.02
CA ALA A 335 -15.92 -0.48 1.66
C ALA A 335 -16.82 -0.77 0.44
N ALA A 336 -16.29 -1.50 -0.56
CA ALA A 336 -17.06 -1.94 -1.72
C ALA A 336 -18.19 -2.90 -1.31
N GLN A 337 -17.93 -3.81 -0.38
CA GLN A 337 -18.94 -4.71 0.18
C GLN A 337 -20.07 -3.93 0.85
N LYS A 338 -19.75 -2.97 1.73
CA LYS A 338 -20.76 -2.15 2.42
C LYS A 338 -21.62 -1.36 1.44
N GLU A 339 -21.02 -0.78 0.39
CA GLU A 339 -21.76 -0.05 -0.65
C GLU A 339 -22.70 -1.01 -1.41
N ALA A 340 -22.22 -2.21 -1.76
CA ALA A 340 -23.03 -3.21 -2.45
C ALA A 340 -24.19 -3.75 -1.60
N GLU A 341 -24.02 -3.85 -0.27
CA GLU A 341 -25.06 -4.27 0.66
C GLU A 341 -26.18 -3.24 0.82
N ARG A 342 -25.85 -1.94 0.78
CA ARG A 342 -26.84 -0.87 0.83
C ARG A 342 -27.76 -0.86 -0.39
N ASN A 343 -27.32 -1.37 -1.52
CA ASN A 343 -28.08 -1.49 -2.78
C ASN A 343 -28.76 -0.16 -3.22
N LEU A 344 -28.12 0.96 -2.96
CA LEU A 344 -28.59 2.30 -3.34
C LEU A 344 -27.92 2.72 -4.65
N ILE A 345 -28.68 3.37 -5.51
CA ILE A 345 -28.14 4.03 -6.71
C ILE A 345 -27.74 5.45 -6.31
N PRO A 346 -26.45 5.80 -6.30
CA PRO A 346 -26.04 7.16 -5.97
C PRO A 346 -26.43 8.15 -7.06
N ASN A 347 -26.59 9.42 -6.68
CA ASN A 347 -26.73 10.49 -7.65
C ASN A 347 -25.50 10.51 -8.57
N LYS A 348 -25.75 10.46 -9.89
CA LYS A 348 -24.69 10.35 -10.90
C LYS A 348 -23.70 11.52 -10.83
N ILE A 349 -24.17 12.75 -10.69
CA ILE A 349 -23.32 13.95 -10.67
C ILE A 349 -22.47 13.99 -9.39
N LEU A 350 -23.05 13.61 -8.25
CA LEU A 350 -22.29 13.46 -6.99
C LEU A 350 -21.20 12.38 -7.12
N LEU A 351 -21.51 11.27 -7.78
CA LEU A 351 -20.54 10.21 -8.05
C LEU A 351 -19.43 10.67 -9.00
N GLU A 352 -19.77 11.35 -10.12
CA GLU A 352 -18.77 11.91 -11.05
C GLU A 352 -17.85 12.92 -10.35
N SER A 353 -18.42 13.80 -9.53
CA SER A 353 -17.64 14.74 -8.72
C SER A 353 -16.70 14.02 -7.73
N ARG A 354 -17.19 12.97 -7.03
CA ARG A 354 -16.36 12.13 -6.16
C ARG A 354 -15.20 11.50 -6.91
N ILE A 355 -15.49 10.88 -8.05
CA ILE A 355 -14.49 10.18 -8.87
C ILE A 355 -13.40 11.16 -9.35
N LEU A 356 -13.77 12.35 -9.81
CA LEU A 356 -12.83 13.40 -10.20
C LEU A 356 -12.00 13.91 -9.00
N PHE A 357 -12.64 14.08 -7.84
CA PHE A 357 -11.95 14.48 -6.60
C PHE A 357 -10.90 13.44 -6.19
N ASP A 358 -11.26 12.17 -6.18
CA ASP A 358 -10.36 11.06 -5.82
C ASP A 358 -9.15 10.94 -6.76
N GLY A 359 -9.25 11.48 -7.98
CA GLY A 359 -8.15 11.58 -8.95
C GLY A 359 -7.34 12.88 -8.88
N GLY A 360 -7.61 13.78 -7.93
CA GLY A 360 -6.92 15.07 -7.81
C GLY A 360 -7.41 16.14 -8.79
N TYR A 361 -8.48 15.89 -9.56
CA TYR A 361 -9.05 16.85 -10.52
C TYR A 361 -10.01 17.83 -9.83
N PHE A 362 -9.57 18.55 -8.81
CA PHE A 362 -10.42 19.36 -7.92
C PHE A 362 -11.24 20.43 -8.66
N ASN A 363 -10.65 21.15 -9.62
CA ASN A 363 -11.39 22.15 -10.40
C ASN A 363 -12.48 21.51 -11.27
N LYS A 364 -12.22 20.36 -11.89
CA LYS A 364 -13.23 19.63 -12.68
C LYS A 364 -14.31 19.06 -11.76
N SER A 365 -13.95 18.58 -10.58
CA SER A 365 -14.88 18.10 -9.56
C SER A 365 -15.81 19.23 -9.09
N LEU A 366 -15.26 20.45 -8.86
CA LEU A 366 -16.07 21.62 -8.51
C LEU A 366 -17.01 22.03 -9.62
N GLN A 367 -16.53 22.04 -10.88
CA GLN A 367 -17.35 22.34 -12.04
C GLN A 367 -18.52 21.33 -12.14
N LYS A 368 -18.21 20.03 -11.96
CA LYS A 368 -19.20 18.96 -12.05
C LYS A 368 -20.28 19.06 -10.96
N ILE A 369 -19.91 19.28 -9.70
CA ILE A 369 -20.89 19.35 -8.62
C ILE A 369 -21.77 20.61 -8.71
N ASN A 370 -21.27 21.68 -9.31
CA ASN A 370 -22.05 22.91 -9.52
C ASN A 370 -23.13 22.78 -10.63
N GLU A 371 -23.19 21.64 -11.34
CA GLU A 371 -24.34 21.32 -12.22
C GLU A 371 -25.63 21.00 -11.44
N LEU A 372 -25.49 20.72 -10.13
CA LEU A 372 -26.62 20.43 -9.24
C LEU A 372 -27.18 21.70 -8.58
N ASP A 373 -28.49 21.79 -8.52
CA ASP A 373 -29.21 22.74 -7.69
C ASP A 373 -29.51 22.07 -6.32
N ASP A 374 -28.95 22.60 -5.26
CA ASP A 374 -29.11 22.05 -3.90
C ASP A 374 -30.55 22.07 -3.41
N LYS A 375 -31.40 22.96 -3.95
CA LYS A 375 -32.82 23.01 -3.61
C LYS A 375 -33.61 21.79 -4.09
N GLN A 376 -33.10 21.08 -5.09
CA GLN A 376 -33.69 19.86 -5.64
C GLN A 376 -33.20 18.59 -4.93
N LEU A 377 -32.17 18.72 -4.10
CA LEU A 377 -31.57 17.60 -3.39
C LEU A 377 -32.23 17.41 -2.00
N GLN A 378 -32.37 16.15 -1.60
CA GLN A 378 -32.97 15.78 -0.32
C GLN A 378 -32.10 14.72 0.41
N ASN A 379 -32.31 14.62 1.72
CA ASN A 379 -31.73 13.59 2.54
C ASN A 379 -30.20 13.44 2.34
N ARG A 380 -29.77 12.22 2.03
CA ARG A 380 -28.37 11.89 1.84
C ARG A 380 -27.69 12.72 0.74
N ASP A 381 -28.33 12.89 -0.41
CA ASP A 381 -27.74 13.59 -1.55
C ASP A 381 -27.44 15.06 -1.22
N LEU A 382 -28.31 15.72 -0.44
CA LEU A 382 -28.09 17.10 0.00
C LEU A 382 -26.89 17.19 0.98
N VAL A 383 -26.79 16.24 1.92
CA VAL A 383 -25.66 16.19 2.86
C VAL A 383 -24.37 15.89 2.10
N GLU A 384 -24.38 14.91 1.20
CA GLU A 384 -23.24 14.54 0.37
C GLU A 384 -22.79 15.70 -0.51
N TYR A 385 -23.71 16.46 -1.11
CA TYR A 385 -23.42 17.64 -1.93
C TYR A 385 -22.57 18.66 -1.15
N TYR A 386 -23.02 19.08 0.02
CA TYR A 386 -22.25 20.03 0.84
C TYR A 386 -20.92 19.42 1.32
N TYR A 387 -20.91 18.14 1.65
CA TYR A 387 -19.67 17.45 2.07
C TYR A 387 -18.64 17.40 0.93
N ARG A 388 -19.05 17.07 -0.30
CA ARG A 388 -18.15 17.08 -1.46
C ARG A 388 -17.65 18.48 -1.76
N LYS A 389 -18.53 19.50 -1.75
CA LYS A 389 -18.10 20.91 -1.93
C LYS A 389 -17.12 21.36 -0.86
N ALA A 390 -17.36 21.02 0.40
CA ALA A 390 -16.43 21.33 1.48
C ALA A 390 -15.05 20.74 1.23
N ARG A 391 -14.98 19.44 0.90
CA ARG A 391 -13.74 18.74 0.58
C ARG A 391 -13.01 19.36 -0.62
N ILE A 392 -13.73 19.67 -1.69
CA ILE A 392 -13.15 20.29 -2.89
C ILE A 392 -12.57 21.67 -2.57
N TYR A 393 -13.29 22.51 -1.84
CA TYR A 393 -12.81 23.83 -1.44
C TYR A 393 -11.58 23.73 -0.51
N ASP A 394 -11.55 22.74 0.37
CA ASP A 394 -10.42 22.50 1.25
C ASP A 394 -9.13 22.20 0.45
N GLU A 395 -9.20 21.28 -0.53
CA GLU A 395 -8.07 20.97 -1.43
C GLU A 395 -7.69 22.14 -2.36
N LEU A 396 -8.63 23.00 -2.73
CA LEU A 396 -8.37 24.23 -3.46
C LEU A 396 -7.87 25.38 -2.57
N ASN A 397 -7.62 25.12 -1.30
CA ASN A 397 -7.20 26.09 -0.28
C ASN A 397 -8.17 27.26 -0.07
N LYS A 398 -9.46 27.08 -0.40
CA LYS A 398 -10.55 28.02 -0.16
C LYS A 398 -11.20 27.76 1.21
N LYS A 399 -10.47 28.12 2.27
CA LYS A 399 -10.81 27.71 3.64
C LYS A 399 -12.12 28.27 4.17
N VAL A 400 -12.53 29.47 3.73
CA VAL A 400 -13.81 30.08 4.13
C VAL A 400 -14.98 29.26 3.56
N GLU A 401 -14.95 28.99 2.25
CA GLU A 401 -15.96 28.21 1.57
C GLU A 401 -16.01 26.75 2.09
N ALA A 402 -14.82 26.15 2.34
CA ALA A 402 -14.74 24.83 2.92
C ALA A 402 -15.43 24.75 4.28
N ASN A 403 -15.09 25.66 5.21
CA ASN A 403 -15.66 25.68 6.55
C ASN A 403 -17.18 25.96 6.54
N THR A 404 -17.63 26.89 5.69
CA THR A 404 -19.06 27.16 5.51
C THR A 404 -19.82 25.88 5.10
N ASN A 405 -19.30 25.17 4.13
CA ASN A 405 -19.91 23.92 3.68
C ASN A 405 -19.82 22.80 4.73
N TYR A 406 -18.72 22.66 5.49
CA TYR A 406 -18.64 21.70 6.60
C TYR A 406 -19.69 21.99 7.69
N ILE A 407 -19.97 23.27 8.00
CA ILE A 407 -21.03 23.66 8.94
C ILE A 407 -22.41 23.27 8.37
N LEU A 408 -22.66 23.49 7.08
CA LEU A 408 -23.89 23.07 6.43
C LEU A 408 -24.08 21.54 6.49
N VAL A 409 -23.02 20.75 6.27
CA VAL A 409 -23.04 19.29 6.44
C VAL A 409 -23.56 18.93 7.81
N MET A 410 -22.99 19.51 8.88
CA MET A 410 -23.38 19.19 10.24
C MET A 410 -24.82 19.56 10.56
N ASN A 411 -25.33 20.68 10.03
CA ASN A 411 -26.70 21.13 10.24
C ASN A 411 -27.73 20.26 9.45
N LYS A 412 -27.35 19.84 8.24
CA LYS A 412 -28.22 19.02 7.37
C LYS A 412 -28.19 17.52 7.70
N SER A 413 -27.22 17.06 8.51
CA SER A 413 -27.09 15.66 8.91
C SER A 413 -27.88 15.29 10.17
N ILE A 414 -28.66 16.21 10.75
CA ILE A 414 -29.44 15.93 11.96
C ILE A 414 -30.48 14.84 11.65
N GLY A 415 -30.42 13.74 12.44
CA GLY A 415 -31.30 12.58 12.27
C GLY A 415 -30.77 11.52 11.28
N PHE A 416 -29.53 11.68 10.79
CA PHE A 416 -28.89 10.68 9.92
C PHE A 416 -27.59 10.15 10.50
N ASP A 417 -27.28 8.89 10.24
CA ASP A 417 -26.09 8.19 10.74
C ASP A 417 -24.90 8.21 9.76
N TYR A 418 -24.90 9.13 8.79
CA TYR A 418 -23.83 9.20 7.80
C TYR A 418 -22.55 9.78 8.40
N TYR A 419 -21.39 9.20 8.04
CA TYR A 419 -20.08 9.65 8.52
C TYR A 419 -19.75 11.11 8.14
N PHE A 420 -20.47 11.70 7.19
CA PHE A 420 -20.18 13.04 6.66
C PHE A 420 -20.10 14.11 7.76
N ALA A 421 -21.03 14.09 8.71
CA ALA A 421 -21.05 15.07 9.81
C ALA A 421 -19.86 14.89 10.78
N ALA A 422 -19.51 13.65 11.10
CA ALA A 422 -18.37 13.35 11.97
C ALA A 422 -17.04 13.76 11.29
N ASN A 423 -16.89 13.47 10.00
CA ASN A 423 -15.70 13.89 9.26
C ASN A 423 -15.64 15.43 9.06
N ALA A 424 -16.77 16.09 8.77
CA ALA A 424 -16.84 17.55 8.71
C ALA A 424 -16.42 18.20 10.04
N SER A 425 -16.87 17.62 11.17
CA SER A 425 -16.47 18.06 12.51
C SER A 425 -14.96 17.89 12.74
N LEU A 426 -14.38 16.76 12.32
CA LEU A 426 -12.94 16.50 12.39
C LEU A 426 -12.16 17.56 11.59
N LYS A 427 -12.59 17.87 10.34
CA LYS A 427 -11.94 18.88 9.50
C LYS A 427 -12.01 20.30 10.09
N LEU A 428 -13.14 20.67 10.66
CA LEU A 428 -13.28 21.94 11.39
C LEU A 428 -12.38 21.98 12.63
N ALA A 429 -12.26 20.86 13.37
CA ALA A 429 -11.36 20.79 14.53
C ALA A 429 -9.89 21.02 14.12
N GLN A 430 -9.43 20.34 13.05
CA GLN A 430 -8.10 20.50 12.49
C GLN A 430 -7.85 21.95 12.02
N PHE A 431 -8.83 22.57 11.37
CA PHE A 431 -8.74 23.99 10.98
C PHE A 431 -8.58 24.91 12.19
N PHE A 432 -9.36 24.71 13.26
CA PHE A 432 -9.25 25.51 14.48
C PHE A 432 -7.95 25.27 15.24
N GLU A 433 -7.43 24.04 15.26
CA GLU A 433 -6.11 23.70 15.80
C GLU A 433 -5.01 24.48 15.08
N GLN A 434 -4.98 24.43 13.74
CA GLN A 434 -4.00 25.15 12.91
C GLN A 434 -4.04 26.67 13.10
N ASN A 435 -5.20 27.22 13.47
CA ASN A 435 -5.38 28.64 13.76
C ASN A 435 -5.28 29.00 15.26
N ASN A 436 -4.71 28.11 16.06
CA ASN A 436 -4.52 28.29 17.52
C ASN A 436 -5.81 28.59 18.30
N LYS A 437 -6.99 28.21 17.77
CA LYS A 437 -8.28 28.37 18.45
C LYS A 437 -8.61 27.12 19.27
N LYS A 438 -7.81 26.86 20.31
CA LYS A 438 -7.78 25.66 21.13
C LYS A 438 -9.17 25.22 21.63
N SER A 439 -9.95 26.11 22.21
CA SER A 439 -11.30 25.77 22.74
C SER A 439 -12.25 25.29 21.65
N LEU A 440 -12.20 25.87 20.44
CA LEU A 440 -13.00 25.43 19.31
C LEU A 440 -12.49 24.10 18.77
N ALA A 441 -11.19 23.90 18.68
CA ALA A 441 -10.61 22.63 18.26
C ALA A 441 -11.08 21.48 19.17
N ILE A 442 -10.99 21.63 20.49
CA ILE A 442 -11.46 20.66 21.48
C ILE A 442 -12.96 20.35 21.29
N LYS A 443 -13.78 21.42 21.14
CA LYS A 443 -15.21 21.28 20.91
C LYS A 443 -15.52 20.40 19.70
N TYR A 444 -14.85 20.66 18.55
CA TYR A 444 -15.14 19.96 17.30
C TYR A 444 -14.51 18.56 17.26
N TYR A 445 -13.36 18.30 17.91
CA TYR A 445 -12.84 16.95 18.10
C TYR A 445 -13.79 16.07 18.91
N ASN A 446 -14.28 16.57 20.04
CA ASN A 446 -15.28 15.84 20.84
C ASN A 446 -16.56 15.58 20.04
N LYS A 447 -17.01 16.56 19.24
CA LYS A 447 -18.17 16.38 18.38
C LYS A 447 -17.94 15.31 17.30
N ALA A 448 -16.74 15.25 16.69
CA ALA A 448 -16.38 14.22 15.73
C ALA A 448 -16.44 12.80 16.34
N ILE A 449 -16.05 12.65 17.61
CA ILE A 449 -16.13 11.36 18.32
C ILE A 449 -17.59 10.99 18.63
N ALA A 450 -18.41 11.95 19.07
CA ALA A 450 -19.77 11.72 19.54
C ALA A 450 -20.80 11.49 18.41
N LEU A 451 -20.57 12.05 17.22
CA LEU A 451 -21.51 11.93 16.10
C LEU A 451 -21.59 10.49 15.57
N PRO A 452 -22.79 10.03 15.14
CA PRO A 452 -22.96 8.73 14.53
C PRO A 452 -22.14 8.60 13.24
N LYS A 453 -21.72 7.37 12.91
CA LYS A 453 -20.90 7.06 11.75
C LYS A 453 -21.24 5.67 11.19
N ASP A 454 -21.75 5.62 10.00
CA ASP A 454 -21.99 4.38 9.25
C ASP A 454 -20.70 3.80 8.63
N GLU A 455 -19.69 4.65 8.42
CA GLU A 455 -18.38 4.31 7.86
C GLU A 455 -17.25 5.07 8.58
N TYR A 456 -16.02 4.60 8.41
CA TYR A 456 -14.78 5.25 8.88
C TYR A 456 -14.71 5.57 10.39
N GLU A 457 -15.51 4.91 11.22
CA GLU A 457 -15.60 5.20 12.67
C GLU A 457 -14.23 5.14 13.35
N ASN A 458 -13.50 4.04 13.16
CA ASN A 458 -12.19 3.85 13.78
C ASN A 458 -11.18 4.93 13.36
N SER A 459 -11.16 5.28 12.08
CA SER A 459 -10.25 6.29 11.54
C SER A 459 -10.58 7.68 12.08
N ILE A 460 -11.84 8.09 12.01
CA ILE A 460 -12.29 9.40 12.50
C ILE A 460 -12.03 9.53 13.99
N ASN A 461 -12.37 8.49 14.77
CA ASN A 461 -12.18 8.51 16.22
C ASN A 461 -10.70 8.54 16.61
N ALA A 462 -9.84 7.80 15.91
CA ALA A 462 -8.40 7.80 16.16
C ALA A 462 -7.77 9.18 15.87
N GLU A 463 -8.11 9.80 14.73
CA GLU A 463 -7.61 11.12 14.37
C GLU A 463 -8.12 12.20 15.34
N ALA A 464 -9.39 12.14 15.74
CA ALA A 464 -9.97 13.09 16.68
C ALA A 464 -9.34 12.98 18.07
N LYS A 465 -9.09 11.75 18.58
CA LYS A 465 -8.38 11.53 19.85
C LYS A 465 -6.95 12.04 19.80
N ALA A 466 -6.23 11.75 18.70
CA ALA A 466 -4.88 12.27 18.50
C ALA A 466 -4.85 13.81 18.48
N GLY A 467 -5.83 14.44 17.84
CA GLY A 467 -6.00 15.89 17.86
C GLY A 467 -6.27 16.45 19.25
N LEU A 468 -7.16 15.81 20.03
CA LEU A 468 -7.41 16.20 21.41
C LEU A 468 -6.15 16.17 22.27
N ASN A 469 -5.34 15.10 22.15
CA ASN A 469 -4.08 14.98 22.89
C ASN A 469 -3.07 16.08 22.55
N ARG A 470 -3.09 16.64 21.32
CA ARG A 470 -2.22 17.74 20.93
C ARG A 470 -2.67 19.10 21.46
N VAL A 471 -3.97 19.28 21.66
CA VAL A 471 -4.56 20.58 22.04
C VAL A 471 -4.95 20.66 23.53
N GLN A 472 -4.89 19.59 24.28
CA GLN A 472 -5.01 19.58 25.74
C GLN A 472 -3.70 19.95 26.40
#